data_92c81e8c9ecd6498e2aff29800cd0de8
#
_entry.id   92c81e8c9ecd6498e2aff29800cd0de8
#
_cell.length_a   1.000
_cell.length_b   1.000
_cell.length_c   1.000
_cell.angle_alpha   90.00
_cell.angle_beta   90.00
_cell.angle_gamma   90.00
#
_symmetry.space_group_name_H-M   'P 1'
#
loop_
_entity.id
_entity.type
_entity.pdbx_description
1 polymer ?
#
loop_
_entity_poly.entity_id
_entity_poly.type
_entity_poly.pdbx_seq_one_letter_code
_entity_poly.pdbx_strand_id
1 'polypeptide(L)'
;MYQTYKIARDKAWEVLIECEVNTLPVNLAKIAKHYGIKIVPYSKSSYVQKLNIADTDGFSTRKLFKNIIYYNDNVENKGRIRFTIAHELGHCILGHTNSGNTCYRNSETDDTDDIEFAANTFARDILMPATVLHSLNVNSIEEISDLCIVSRKSAKLRLKRLGILNKRMMYNKHPLERQVHNNFKTYIKKLSDTGNI
;
A
#
# COMPACT_ATOMS: atom_id res chain seq x y z
N MET A 1 4.52 -16.62 8.30
CA MET A 1 3.23 -16.04 7.83
C MET A 1 2.47 -15.20 8.87
N TYR A 2 2.10 -15.67 10.10
CA TYR A 2 1.37 -14.81 11.06
C TYR A 2 2.22 -13.66 11.61
N GLN A 3 3.48 -13.89 11.94
CA GLN A 3 4.40 -12.87 12.40
C GLN A 3 4.72 -11.86 11.28
N THR A 4 4.98 -12.35 10.07
CA THR A 4 5.19 -11.54 8.86
C THR A 4 4.00 -10.60 8.60
N TYR A 5 2.76 -11.12 8.76
CA TYR A 5 1.55 -10.30 8.67
C TYR A 5 1.55 -9.15 9.68
N LYS A 6 1.86 -9.43 10.96
CA LYS A 6 1.86 -8.40 12.01
C LYS A 6 2.88 -7.31 11.73
N ILE A 7 4.12 -7.70 11.41
CA ILE A 7 5.20 -6.76 11.13
C ILE A 7 4.82 -5.83 9.97
N ALA A 8 4.35 -6.38 8.86
CA ALA A 8 3.99 -5.60 7.68
C ALA A 8 2.79 -4.68 7.93
N ARG A 9 1.76 -5.16 8.65
CA ARG A 9 0.59 -4.37 9.04
C ARG A 9 0.97 -3.22 9.98
N ASP A 10 1.74 -3.53 11.04
CA ASP A 10 2.12 -2.54 12.05
C ASP A 10 3.01 -1.47 11.41
N LYS A 11 3.93 -1.87 10.51
CA LYS A 11 4.75 -0.93 9.74
C LYS A 11 3.91 -0.04 8.81
N ALA A 12 2.87 -0.57 8.19
CA ALA A 12 1.95 0.24 7.40
C ALA A 12 1.24 1.31 8.26
N TRP A 13 0.81 0.96 9.47
CA TRP A 13 0.21 1.92 10.39
C TRP A 13 1.21 2.98 10.88
N GLU A 14 2.44 2.58 11.22
CA GLU A 14 3.52 3.51 11.57
C GLU A 14 3.74 4.53 10.46
N VAL A 15 3.84 4.09 9.21
CA VAL A 15 4.02 4.96 8.04
C VAL A 15 2.85 5.95 7.87
N LEU A 16 1.61 5.50 8.04
CA LEU A 16 0.45 6.39 8.00
C LEU A 16 0.51 7.47 9.08
N ILE A 17 1.02 7.12 10.28
CA ILE A 17 1.16 8.02 11.41
C ILE A 17 2.32 9.00 11.17
N GLU A 18 3.52 8.51 10.87
CA GLU A 18 4.74 9.30 10.64
C GLU A 18 4.59 10.30 9.50
N CYS A 19 3.89 9.90 8.42
CA CYS A 19 3.62 10.77 7.29
C CYS A 19 2.37 11.65 7.47
N GLU A 20 1.73 11.63 8.66
CA GLU A 20 0.52 12.41 8.96
C GLU A 20 -0.55 12.24 7.87
N VAL A 21 -0.79 10.99 7.46
CA VAL A 21 -1.82 10.68 6.47
C VAL A 21 -3.19 10.81 7.14
N ASN A 22 -4.05 11.65 6.60
CA ASN A 22 -5.33 12.01 7.20
C ASN A 22 -6.51 12.07 6.22
N THR A 23 -6.29 11.69 4.96
CA THR A 23 -7.33 11.68 3.90
C THR A 23 -7.15 10.48 2.96
N LEU A 24 -8.23 10.08 2.30
CA LEU A 24 -8.20 9.17 1.16
C LEU A 24 -8.46 9.96 -0.14
N PRO A 25 -7.89 9.52 -1.25
CA PRO A 25 -6.90 8.45 -1.40
C PRO A 25 -5.53 8.83 -0.81
N VAL A 26 -4.81 7.87 -0.24
CA VAL A 26 -3.49 8.10 0.36
C VAL A 26 -2.49 8.62 -0.68
N ASN A 27 -1.75 9.69 -0.34
CA ASN A 27 -0.74 10.28 -1.21
C ASN A 27 0.59 9.51 -1.10
N LEU A 28 0.81 8.55 -2.00
CA LEU A 28 2.03 7.74 -2.04
C LEU A 28 3.30 8.55 -2.33
N ALA A 29 3.20 9.65 -3.07
CA ALA A 29 4.34 10.52 -3.35
C ALA A 29 4.83 11.25 -2.08
N LYS A 30 3.89 11.64 -1.19
CA LYS A 30 4.24 12.21 0.14
C LYS A 30 5.01 11.19 0.98
N ILE A 31 4.55 9.94 1.02
CA ILE A 31 5.21 8.84 1.73
C ILE A 31 6.60 8.59 1.14
N ALA A 32 6.71 8.42 -0.17
CA ALA A 32 7.99 8.19 -0.83
C ALA A 32 8.99 9.30 -0.54
N LYS A 33 8.55 10.56 -0.60
CA LYS A 33 9.37 11.75 -0.27
C LYS A 33 9.88 11.69 1.18
N HIS A 34 9.01 11.34 2.13
CA HIS A 34 9.37 11.23 3.55
C HIS A 34 10.52 10.23 3.78
N TYR A 35 10.46 9.07 3.09
CA TYR A 35 11.48 8.01 3.19
C TYR A 35 12.65 8.17 2.20
N GLY A 36 12.74 9.29 1.45
CA GLY A 36 13.78 9.52 0.47
C GLY A 36 13.76 8.53 -0.71
N ILE A 37 12.60 7.94 -1.00
CA ILE A 37 12.39 6.97 -2.07
C ILE A 37 11.99 7.71 -3.36
N LYS A 38 12.68 7.43 -4.47
CA LYS A 38 12.34 8.00 -5.77
C LYS A 38 11.36 7.09 -6.52
N ILE A 39 10.28 7.65 -7.06
CA ILE A 39 9.32 6.95 -7.92
C ILE A 39 9.51 7.44 -9.35
N VAL A 40 9.71 6.50 -10.30
CA VAL A 40 10.04 6.79 -11.70
C VAL A 40 9.17 5.94 -12.63
N PRO A 41 8.39 6.56 -13.54
CA PRO A 41 7.67 5.81 -14.56
C PRO A 41 8.64 5.19 -15.58
N TYR A 42 8.28 4.06 -16.15
CA TYR A 42 9.09 3.36 -17.16
C TYR A 42 9.39 4.24 -18.37
N SER A 43 8.39 5.03 -18.83
CA SER A 43 8.54 5.94 -19.96
C SER A 43 9.65 6.99 -19.80
N LYS A 44 9.98 7.33 -18.54
CA LYS A 44 10.99 8.35 -18.20
C LYS A 44 12.33 7.75 -17.75
N SER A 45 12.55 6.45 -17.92
CA SER A 45 13.72 5.75 -17.43
C SER A 45 14.54 5.09 -18.55
N SER A 46 15.67 5.70 -18.92
CA SER A 46 16.64 5.06 -19.83
C SER A 46 17.23 3.76 -19.27
N TYR A 47 17.24 3.60 -17.95
CA TYR A 47 17.66 2.37 -17.29
C TYR A 47 16.69 1.22 -17.58
N VAL A 48 15.38 1.47 -17.42
CA VAL A 48 14.33 0.45 -17.69
C VAL A 48 14.31 0.06 -19.17
N GLN A 49 14.44 1.04 -20.07
CA GLN A 49 14.49 0.79 -21.51
C GLN A 49 15.62 -0.16 -21.92
N LYS A 50 16.77 -0.11 -21.22
CA LYS A 50 17.91 -1.01 -21.45
C LYS A 50 17.70 -2.41 -20.89
N LEU A 51 16.82 -2.59 -19.89
CA LEU A 51 16.60 -3.89 -19.23
C LEU A 51 15.59 -4.78 -19.96
N ASN A 52 14.87 -4.24 -20.94
CA ASN A 52 13.84 -4.96 -21.73
C ASN A 52 12.80 -5.71 -20.85
N ILE A 53 12.38 -5.10 -19.73
CA ILE A 53 11.43 -5.64 -18.73
C ILE A 53 10.03 -5.06 -18.90
N ALA A 54 9.52 -5.03 -20.15
CA ALA A 54 8.20 -4.46 -20.46
C ALA A 54 7.03 -5.19 -19.78
N ASP A 55 7.19 -6.45 -19.39
CA ASP A 55 6.11 -7.31 -18.91
C ASP A 55 5.84 -7.23 -17.40
N THR A 56 6.62 -6.45 -16.65
CA THR A 56 6.40 -6.28 -15.21
C THR A 56 5.62 -5.00 -14.90
N ASP A 57 4.79 -5.05 -13.86
CA ASP A 57 4.03 -3.87 -13.40
C ASP A 57 4.92 -2.82 -12.73
N GLY A 58 6.00 -3.27 -12.09
CA GLY A 58 6.96 -2.43 -11.39
C GLY A 58 8.01 -3.27 -10.66
N PHE A 59 9.03 -2.60 -10.19
CA PHE A 59 10.06 -3.17 -9.33
C PHE A 59 10.76 -2.08 -8.53
N SER A 60 11.38 -2.46 -7.42
CA SER A 60 12.24 -1.60 -6.63
C SER A 60 13.69 -2.07 -6.63
N THR A 61 14.61 -1.12 -6.55
CA THR A 61 16.04 -1.38 -6.46
C THR A 61 16.71 -0.37 -5.56
N ARG A 62 17.88 -0.73 -5.01
CA ARG A 62 18.71 0.17 -4.21
C ARG A 62 19.98 0.52 -4.95
N LYS A 63 20.20 1.80 -5.22
CA LYS A 63 21.43 2.32 -5.86
C LYS A 63 22.02 3.42 -5.00
N LEU A 64 23.33 3.32 -4.72
CA LEU A 64 24.06 4.32 -3.91
C LEU A 64 23.27 4.69 -2.62
N PHE A 65 22.83 3.68 -1.88
CA PHE A 65 22.02 3.80 -0.65
C PHE A 65 20.65 4.45 -0.78
N LYS A 66 20.17 4.73 -2.02
CA LYS A 66 18.86 5.29 -2.30
C LYS A 66 17.95 4.24 -2.92
N ASN A 67 16.74 4.10 -2.38
CA ASN A 67 15.71 3.26 -2.97
C ASN A 67 15.05 3.98 -4.15
N ILE A 68 14.84 3.26 -5.24
CA ILE A 68 14.17 3.75 -6.44
C ILE A 68 13.10 2.73 -6.81
N ILE A 69 11.88 3.20 -6.99
CA ILE A 69 10.75 2.42 -7.49
C ILE A 69 10.54 2.79 -8.95
N TYR A 70 10.50 1.79 -9.80
CA TYR A 70 10.11 1.91 -11.19
C TYR A 70 8.74 1.28 -11.39
N TYR A 71 7.85 1.95 -12.10
CA TYR A 71 6.50 1.43 -12.38
C TYR A 71 6.12 1.58 -13.84
N ASN A 72 5.32 0.64 -14.34
CA ASN A 72 4.83 0.64 -15.71
C ASN A 72 3.65 1.62 -15.84
N ASP A 73 3.89 2.75 -16.44
CA ASP A 73 2.91 3.81 -16.69
C ASP A 73 2.05 3.57 -17.94
N ASN A 74 2.29 2.49 -18.71
CA ASN A 74 1.42 2.05 -19.80
C ASN A 74 0.24 1.20 -19.30
N VAL A 75 0.20 0.84 -18.01
CA VAL A 75 -0.95 0.12 -17.43
C VAL A 75 -2.15 1.07 -17.36
N GLU A 76 -3.26 0.75 -18.05
CA GLU A 76 -4.45 1.60 -18.08
C GLU A 76 -5.12 1.78 -16.71
N ASN A 77 -5.09 0.75 -15.88
CA ASN A 77 -5.76 0.75 -14.58
C ASN A 77 -4.96 1.51 -13.52
N LYS A 78 -5.36 2.74 -13.22
CA LYS A 78 -4.73 3.60 -12.21
C LYS A 78 -4.66 2.94 -10.82
N GLY A 79 -5.68 2.18 -10.44
CA GLY A 79 -5.70 1.46 -9.16
C GLY A 79 -4.65 0.35 -9.11
N ARG A 80 -4.35 -0.30 -10.25
CA ARG A 80 -3.26 -1.28 -10.36
C ARG A 80 -1.90 -0.61 -10.23
N ILE A 81 -1.67 0.51 -10.93
CA ILE A 81 -0.44 1.32 -10.78
C ILE A 81 -0.22 1.72 -9.32
N ARG A 82 -1.26 2.25 -8.66
CA ARG A 82 -1.17 2.65 -7.25
C ARG A 82 -0.83 1.48 -6.33
N PHE A 83 -1.45 0.32 -6.56
CA PHE A 83 -1.15 -0.88 -5.78
C PHE A 83 0.31 -1.34 -5.99
N THR A 84 0.80 -1.32 -7.23
CA THR A 84 2.20 -1.61 -7.55
C THR A 84 3.15 -0.67 -6.82
N ILE A 85 2.93 0.64 -6.88
CA ILE A 85 3.78 1.62 -6.19
C ILE A 85 3.75 1.40 -4.66
N ALA A 86 2.58 1.12 -4.07
CA ALA A 86 2.48 0.84 -2.64
C ALA A 86 3.14 -0.48 -2.24
N HIS A 87 3.11 -1.49 -3.10
CA HIS A 87 3.79 -2.77 -2.93
C HIS A 87 5.32 -2.58 -2.93
N GLU A 88 5.84 -1.85 -3.90
CA GLU A 88 7.26 -1.54 -4.00
C GLU A 88 7.74 -0.62 -2.84
N LEU A 89 6.89 0.30 -2.36
CA LEU A 89 7.14 1.03 -1.12
C LEU A 89 7.27 0.06 0.07
N GLY A 90 6.43 -0.97 0.10
CA GLY A 90 6.52 -2.04 1.10
C GLY A 90 7.88 -2.72 1.09
N HIS A 91 8.38 -3.14 -0.06
CA HIS A 91 9.72 -3.74 -0.18
C HIS A 91 10.81 -2.80 0.32
N CYS A 92 10.76 -1.52 -0.07
CA CYS A 92 11.75 -0.54 0.36
C CYS A 92 11.73 -0.30 1.89
N ILE A 93 10.54 -0.09 2.44
CA ILE A 93 10.36 0.31 3.86
C ILE A 93 10.54 -0.87 4.82
N LEU A 94 10.18 -2.09 4.40
CA LEU A 94 10.42 -3.32 5.15
C LEU A 94 11.87 -3.83 5.03
N GLY A 95 12.70 -3.17 4.21
CA GLY A 95 14.13 -3.49 4.08
C GLY A 95 14.46 -4.63 3.13
N HIS A 96 13.51 -5.09 2.32
CA HIS A 96 13.72 -6.20 1.36
C HIS A 96 14.71 -5.87 0.25
N THR A 97 14.99 -4.59 -0.01
CA THR A 97 15.95 -4.11 -1.00
C THR A 97 17.38 -3.96 -0.46
N ASN A 98 17.63 -4.22 0.83
CA ASN A 98 18.91 -3.94 1.50
C ASN A 98 20.04 -4.91 1.08
N SER A 99 19.71 -6.11 0.63
CA SER A 99 20.68 -7.15 0.21
C SER A 99 21.27 -6.95 -1.20
N GLY A 100 21.02 -5.81 -1.85
CA GLY A 100 21.48 -5.56 -3.23
C GLY A 100 20.67 -6.32 -4.28
N ASN A 101 19.70 -7.11 -3.88
CA ASN A 101 18.82 -7.83 -4.78
C ASN A 101 17.77 -6.86 -5.31
N THR A 102 17.70 -6.75 -6.63
CA THR A 102 16.51 -6.21 -7.28
C THR A 102 15.41 -7.22 -6.99
N CYS A 103 14.32 -6.79 -6.32
CA CYS A 103 13.18 -7.67 -6.06
C CYS A 103 12.48 -7.95 -7.40
N TYR A 104 13.02 -8.90 -8.17
CA TYR A 104 12.32 -9.47 -9.32
C TYR A 104 11.41 -10.59 -8.81
N ARG A 105 10.20 -10.63 -9.28
CA ARG A 105 9.15 -11.62 -8.97
C ARG A 105 9.44 -13.07 -9.38
N ASN A 106 10.71 -13.49 -9.56
CA ASN A 106 11.06 -14.77 -10.20
C ASN A 106 12.05 -15.63 -9.39
N SER A 107 11.90 -15.76 -8.07
CA SER A 107 12.68 -16.76 -7.33
C SER A 107 11.76 -17.73 -6.59
N GLU A 108 11.94 -19.02 -6.87
CA GLU A 108 11.18 -20.17 -6.37
C GLU A 108 11.64 -20.62 -4.96
N THR A 109 11.74 -19.68 -3.99
CA THR A 109 12.12 -20.05 -2.61
C THR A 109 11.03 -19.63 -1.62
N ASP A 110 10.81 -20.41 -0.56
CA ASP A 110 9.83 -20.14 0.51
C ASP A 110 9.98 -18.76 1.14
N ASP A 111 11.19 -18.24 1.23
CA ASP A 111 11.50 -16.89 1.76
C ASP A 111 10.91 -15.79 0.87
N THR A 112 10.80 -16.04 -0.45
CA THR A 112 10.23 -15.09 -1.40
C THR A 112 8.73 -14.91 -1.17
N ASP A 113 8.01 -15.98 -0.84
CA ASP A 113 6.58 -15.94 -0.58
C ASP A 113 6.24 -15.11 0.66
N ASP A 114 7.04 -15.17 1.72
CA ASP A 114 6.85 -14.37 2.93
C ASP A 114 7.18 -12.88 2.71
N ILE A 115 8.19 -12.56 1.90
CA ILE A 115 8.56 -11.21 1.51
C ILE A 115 7.46 -10.56 0.65
N GLU A 116 6.97 -11.28 -0.36
CA GLU A 116 5.87 -10.84 -1.22
C GLU A 116 4.56 -10.69 -0.44
N PHE A 117 4.29 -11.63 0.48
CA PHE A 117 3.15 -11.53 1.37
C PHE A 117 3.22 -10.30 2.28
N ALA A 118 4.40 -9.98 2.81
CA ALA A 118 4.62 -8.78 3.61
C ALA A 118 4.37 -7.50 2.80
N ALA A 119 4.94 -7.39 1.59
CA ALA A 119 4.76 -6.24 0.71
C ALA A 119 3.29 -6.07 0.29
N ASN A 120 2.59 -7.16 -0.03
CA ASN A 120 1.15 -7.15 -0.33
C ASN A 120 0.30 -6.73 0.88
N THR A 121 0.67 -7.18 2.08
CA THR A 121 0.00 -6.78 3.33
C THR A 121 0.20 -5.30 3.60
N PHE A 122 1.42 -4.81 3.48
CA PHE A 122 1.76 -3.40 3.63
C PHE A 122 0.97 -2.53 2.63
N ALA A 123 1.01 -2.86 1.34
CA ALA A 123 0.30 -2.13 0.28
C ALA A 123 -1.20 -2.04 0.55
N ARG A 124 -1.82 -3.15 0.94
CA ARG A 124 -3.24 -3.20 1.29
C ARG A 124 -3.57 -2.27 2.46
N ASP A 125 -2.77 -2.32 3.54
CA ASP A 125 -3.09 -1.58 4.76
C ASP A 125 -2.71 -0.10 4.67
N ILE A 126 -1.75 0.27 3.81
CA ILE A 126 -1.48 1.68 3.43
C ILE A 126 -2.63 2.25 2.61
N LEU A 127 -3.02 1.57 1.52
CA LEU A 127 -4.00 2.14 0.58
C LEU A 127 -5.43 2.15 1.11
N MET A 128 -5.76 1.15 1.91
CA MET A 128 -7.13 0.87 2.36
C MET A 128 -7.16 0.62 3.87
N PRO A 129 -6.86 1.62 4.73
CA PRO A 129 -6.81 1.43 6.18
C PRO A 129 -8.16 0.97 6.73
N ALA A 130 -8.19 -0.24 7.36
CA ALA A 130 -9.44 -0.91 7.77
C ALA A 130 -10.27 -0.10 8.73
N THR A 131 -9.64 0.50 9.74
CA THR A 131 -10.33 1.30 10.74
C THR A 131 -11.02 2.53 10.14
N VAL A 132 -10.42 3.14 9.10
CA VAL A 132 -10.99 4.30 8.41
C VAL A 132 -12.21 3.88 7.58
N LEU A 133 -12.06 2.81 6.76
CA LEU A 133 -13.16 2.29 5.95
C LEU A 133 -14.35 1.82 6.82
N HIS A 134 -14.05 1.19 7.95
CA HIS A 134 -15.07 0.80 8.92
C HIS A 134 -15.81 2.01 9.51
N SER A 135 -15.08 3.04 9.92
CA SER A 135 -15.67 4.27 10.49
C SER A 135 -16.49 5.07 9.47
N LEU A 136 -16.22 4.91 8.19
CA LEU A 136 -17.00 5.47 7.08
C LEU A 136 -18.17 4.58 6.67
N ASN A 137 -18.42 3.43 7.36
CA ASN A 137 -19.46 2.46 7.03
C ASN A 137 -19.39 1.91 5.59
N VAL A 138 -18.20 1.90 5.00
CA VAL A 138 -17.99 1.43 3.62
C VAL A 138 -18.31 -0.06 3.53
N ASN A 139 -19.22 -0.43 2.62
CA ASN A 139 -19.76 -1.79 2.53
C ASN A 139 -19.84 -2.36 1.10
N SER A 140 -19.37 -1.61 0.10
CA SER A 140 -19.35 -2.05 -1.30
C SER A 140 -17.95 -2.03 -1.92
N ILE A 141 -17.78 -2.77 -3.03
CA ILE A 141 -16.53 -2.79 -3.79
C ILE A 141 -16.30 -1.43 -4.47
N GLU A 142 -17.37 -0.84 -4.94
CA GLU A 142 -17.42 0.45 -5.63
C GLU A 142 -16.90 1.55 -4.71
N GLU A 143 -17.47 1.67 -3.52
CA GLU A 143 -17.06 2.67 -2.51
C GLU A 143 -15.57 2.55 -2.16
N ILE A 144 -15.06 1.33 -1.92
CA ILE A 144 -13.64 1.13 -1.63
C ILE A 144 -12.78 1.53 -2.84
N SER A 145 -13.20 1.11 -4.06
CA SER A 145 -12.47 1.40 -5.29
C SER A 145 -12.34 2.90 -5.53
N ASP A 146 -13.42 3.64 -5.33
CA ASP A 146 -13.49 5.08 -5.60
C ASP A 146 -12.77 5.90 -4.51
N LEU A 147 -13.04 5.62 -3.22
CA LEU A 147 -12.41 6.31 -2.10
C LEU A 147 -10.88 6.15 -2.08
N CYS A 148 -10.41 4.93 -2.37
CA CYS A 148 -8.98 4.60 -2.26
C CYS A 148 -8.24 4.69 -3.59
N ILE A 149 -8.94 4.83 -4.71
CA ILE A 149 -8.42 4.71 -6.08
C ILE A 149 -7.61 3.40 -6.21
N VAL A 150 -8.29 2.27 -6.02
CA VAL A 150 -7.73 0.92 -6.15
C VAL A 150 -8.53 0.10 -7.15
N SER A 151 -7.95 -1.00 -7.67
CA SER A 151 -8.67 -1.89 -8.58
C SER A 151 -9.85 -2.57 -7.88
N ARG A 152 -10.93 -2.88 -8.62
CA ARG A 152 -12.07 -3.67 -8.10
C ARG A 152 -11.64 -5.00 -7.48
N LYS A 153 -10.59 -5.64 -8.03
CA LYS A 153 -9.99 -6.87 -7.45
C LYS A 153 -9.44 -6.61 -6.05
N SER A 154 -8.66 -5.54 -5.86
CA SER A 154 -8.10 -5.16 -4.55
C SER A 154 -9.22 -4.76 -3.57
N ALA A 155 -10.20 -3.98 -4.02
CA ALA A 155 -11.37 -3.59 -3.24
C ALA A 155 -12.18 -4.81 -2.77
N LYS A 156 -12.42 -5.80 -3.64
CA LYS A 156 -13.13 -7.06 -3.30
C LYS A 156 -12.40 -7.84 -2.21
N LEU A 157 -11.08 -7.96 -2.30
CA LEU A 157 -10.28 -8.64 -1.27
C LEU A 157 -10.33 -7.87 0.06
N ARG A 158 -10.29 -6.53 0.00
CA ARG A 158 -10.41 -5.69 1.21
C ARG A 158 -11.78 -5.84 1.86
N LEU A 159 -12.86 -5.76 1.09
CA LEU A 159 -14.23 -5.91 1.59
C LEU A 159 -14.42 -7.27 2.30
N LYS A 160 -13.92 -8.36 1.69
CA LYS A 160 -13.93 -9.69 2.35
C LYS A 160 -13.22 -9.66 3.70
N ARG A 161 -12.06 -8.98 3.79
CA ARG A 161 -11.31 -8.86 5.05
C ARG A 161 -12.04 -8.01 6.07
N LEU A 162 -12.67 -6.89 5.67
CA LEU A 162 -13.50 -6.07 6.55
C LEU A 162 -14.63 -6.88 7.16
N GLY A 163 -15.31 -7.74 6.37
CA GLY A 163 -16.35 -8.63 6.90
C GLY A 163 -15.84 -9.58 8.00
N ILE A 164 -14.60 -10.07 7.90
CA ILE A 164 -13.98 -10.90 8.96
C ILE A 164 -13.70 -10.06 10.21
N LEU A 165 -13.16 -8.85 10.02
CA LEU A 165 -12.84 -7.94 11.14
C LEU A 165 -14.12 -7.48 11.87
N ASN A 166 -15.18 -7.18 11.14
CA ASN A 166 -16.50 -6.84 11.69
C ASN A 166 -17.05 -7.97 12.57
N LYS A 167 -17.07 -9.20 12.07
CA LYS A 167 -17.53 -10.38 12.83
C LYS A 167 -16.75 -10.60 14.13
N ARG A 168 -15.47 -10.23 14.15
CA ARG A 168 -14.60 -10.38 15.31
C ARG A 168 -14.52 -9.13 16.19
N MET A 169 -15.20 -8.06 15.84
CA MET A 169 -15.14 -6.75 16.52
C MET A 169 -13.69 -6.29 16.76
N MET A 170 -12.84 -6.39 15.74
CA MET A 170 -11.37 -6.25 15.85
C MET A 170 -10.84 -4.86 15.46
N TYR A 171 -11.67 -3.82 15.49
CA TYR A 171 -11.23 -2.45 15.20
C TYR A 171 -10.79 -1.71 16.46
N ASN A 172 -9.81 -0.84 16.29
CA ASN A 172 -9.26 0.02 17.35
C ASN A 172 -8.76 -0.73 18.58
N LYS A 173 -8.37 -2.00 18.43
CA LYS A 173 -7.78 -2.81 19.52
C LYS A 173 -6.28 -2.52 19.68
N HIS A 174 -5.57 -2.28 18.58
CA HIS A 174 -4.14 -2.00 18.61
C HIS A 174 -3.85 -0.51 18.81
N PRO A 175 -2.81 -0.12 19.60
CA PRO A 175 -2.46 1.28 19.82
C PRO A 175 -2.20 2.07 18.52
N LEU A 176 -1.42 1.51 17.59
CA LEU A 176 -1.15 2.14 16.29
C LEU A 176 -2.43 2.32 15.46
N GLU A 177 -3.32 1.33 15.45
CA GLU A 177 -4.60 1.44 14.75
C GLU A 177 -5.45 2.60 15.28
N ARG A 178 -5.48 2.80 16.61
CA ARG A 178 -6.15 3.96 17.22
C ARG A 178 -5.54 5.28 16.81
N GLN A 179 -4.21 5.35 16.68
CA GLN A 179 -3.54 6.56 16.19
C GLN A 179 -3.88 6.85 14.73
N VAL A 180 -3.87 5.82 13.86
CA VAL A 180 -4.34 5.97 12.47
C VAL A 180 -5.78 6.49 12.44
N HIS A 181 -6.69 5.89 13.21
CA HIS A 181 -8.07 6.38 13.31
C HIS A 181 -8.14 7.85 13.72
N ASN A 182 -7.35 8.25 14.72
CA ASN A 182 -7.31 9.64 15.19
C ASN A 182 -6.81 10.62 14.12
N ASN A 183 -5.80 10.24 13.33
CA ASN A 183 -5.33 11.06 12.22
C ASN A 183 -6.44 11.32 11.19
N PHE A 184 -7.31 10.36 10.96
CA PHE A 184 -8.41 10.49 9.99
C PHE A 184 -9.71 11.05 10.58
N LYS A 185 -9.77 11.37 11.88
CA LYS A 185 -11.01 11.77 12.57
C LYS A 185 -11.72 12.95 11.89
N THR A 186 -10.99 13.98 11.49
CA THR A 186 -11.58 15.16 10.81
C THR A 186 -12.12 14.79 9.44
N TYR A 187 -11.42 13.96 8.69
CA TYR A 187 -11.83 13.47 7.38
C TYR A 187 -13.10 12.62 7.47
N ILE A 188 -13.14 11.67 8.43
CA ILE A 188 -14.30 10.81 8.70
C ILE A 188 -15.51 11.67 9.03
N LYS A 189 -15.37 12.61 9.97
CA LYS A 189 -16.46 13.51 10.36
C LYS A 189 -17.00 14.29 9.17
N LYS A 190 -16.12 14.90 8.36
CA LYS A 190 -16.52 15.67 7.18
C LYS A 190 -17.36 14.84 6.20
N LEU A 191 -16.97 13.60 5.90
CA LEU A 191 -17.72 12.76 4.97
C LEU A 191 -19.05 12.28 5.54
N SER A 192 -19.08 11.94 6.83
CA SER A 192 -20.34 11.56 7.52
C SER A 192 -21.35 12.72 7.54
N ASP A 193 -20.88 13.96 7.76
CA ASP A 193 -21.75 15.15 7.82
C ASP A 193 -22.30 15.55 6.43
N THR A 194 -21.61 15.18 5.34
CA THR A 194 -22.03 15.51 3.95
C THR A 194 -22.97 14.47 3.34
N GLY A 195 -23.25 13.36 4.03
CA GLY A 195 -24.12 12.29 3.52
C GLY A 195 -23.58 11.60 2.23
N ASN A 196 -22.30 11.75 1.93
CA ASN A 196 -21.68 11.21 0.71
C ASN A 196 -21.25 9.74 0.82
N ILE A 197 -21.59 9.07 1.91
CA ILE A 197 -21.37 7.63 2.13
C ILE A 197 -22.54 7.09 2.96
#